data_f4c1b3acb63b49f9095d2512462205ca
#
_entry.id   f4c1b3acb63b49f9095d2512462205ca
#
_cell.length_a   1.000
_cell.length_b   1.000
_cell.length_c   1.000
_cell.angle_alpha   90.00
_cell.angle_beta   90.00
_cell.angle_gamma   90.00
#
_symmetry.space_group_name_H-M   'P 1'
#
loop_
_entity.id
_entity.type
_entity.pdbx_description
1 polymer ?
#
loop_
_entity_poly.entity_id
_entity_poly.type
_entity_poly.pdbx_seq_one_letter_code
_entity_poly.pdbx_strand_id
1 'polypeptide(L)'
;MKLDDTVVINDWQEQADSTWNYVSTDQTLTGGETYYVDMWWYENGGGAVVQLHWDQTGSVALVPASTYSTTEPTPVSAPTGAQTNLRTTTRGITHSGNGIYIQQSGDNLDLDVQQHGDDNLVAGTGTTSQSISDAVVSGDYNTVNITQGSVTNSSDDNVLLFGINGNHNSMTVSQGDASGDTGGHRAIIDITGGYNSIGLTQYNLGFGTGQFADINVNGNDNTVSSAQRETDKMLFVDINGSDNSLTTNQKDSGQHFLDITLGSDQTVSVTQEGTGDHAATIDLSGYSSTLQLNQNSSTDQNYVINQNCLNANGCGTTTVNQY
;
A
#
# COMPACT_ATOMS: atom_id res chain seq x y z
N MET A 1 2.79 28.64 10.18
CA MET A 1 1.73 28.25 9.24
C MET A 1 2.35 27.72 7.97
N LYS A 2 1.82 26.65 7.44
CA LYS A 2 2.16 26.14 6.13
C LYS A 2 0.97 26.26 5.19
N LEU A 3 1.24 26.33 3.90
CA LEU A 3 0.27 26.24 2.82
C LEU A 3 0.80 25.21 1.83
N ASP A 4 0.09 24.11 1.63
CA ASP A 4 0.52 22.95 0.84
C ASP A 4 1.97 22.56 1.14
N ASP A 5 2.25 22.27 2.42
CA ASP A 5 3.56 21.94 2.98
C ASP A 5 4.68 23.01 2.91
N THR A 6 4.42 24.12 2.23
CA THR A 6 5.36 25.24 2.18
C THR A 6 5.21 26.13 3.41
N VAL A 7 6.28 26.34 4.17
CA VAL A 7 6.25 27.26 5.31
C VAL A 7 6.11 28.69 4.80
N VAL A 8 4.96 29.29 5.04
CA VAL A 8 4.64 30.67 4.59
C VAL A 8 4.69 31.68 5.73
N ILE A 9 4.45 31.25 6.97
CA ILE A 9 4.64 32.07 8.17
C ILE A 9 5.37 31.22 9.21
N ASN A 10 6.48 31.75 9.76
CA ASN A 10 7.24 31.12 10.82
C ASN A 10 7.59 32.18 11.87
N ASP A 11 6.66 32.44 12.79
CA ASP A 11 6.80 33.42 13.86
C ASP A 11 6.45 32.79 15.21
N TRP A 12 7.47 32.37 15.94
CA TRP A 12 7.36 31.76 17.25
C TRP A 12 7.80 32.75 18.32
N GLN A 13 6.88 33.63 18.74
CA GLN A 13 7.13 34.65 19.75
C GLN A 13 6.07 34.61 20.84
N GLU A 14 6.48 34.86 22.08
CA GLU A 14 5.54 35.10 23.16
C GLU A 14 4.86 36.45 22.94
N GLN A 15 3.56 36.48 22.97
CA GLN A 15 2.73 37.67 22.79
C GLN A 15 1.74 37.81 23.93
N ALA A 16 1.51 39.03 24.39
CA ALA A 16 0.45 39.29 25.36
C ALA A 16 -0.93 39.20 24.68
N ASP A 17 -1.92 38.67 25.35
CA ASP A 17 -3.29 38.48 24.88
C ASP A 17 -4.02 39.76 24.48
N SER A 18 -3.51 40.91 24.87
CA SER A 18 -4.04 42.24 24.55
C SER A 18 -3.48 42.87 23.27
N THR A 19 -2.52 42.23 22.61
CA THR A 19 -1.85 42.74 21.40
C THR A 19 -2.09 41.84 20.21
N TRP A 20 -2.89 42.32 19.25
CA TRP A 20 -3.02 41.64 17.96
C TRP A 20 -1.72 41.82 17.16
N ASN A 21 -1.01 40.75 16.90
CA ASN A 21 0.15 40.76 16.03
C ASN A 21 -0.23 40.14 14.69
N TYR A 22 -0.16 40.92 13.63
CA TYR A 22 -0.46 40.48 12.29
C TYR A 22 0.86 40.07 11.61
N VAL A 23 1.02 38.79 11.39
CA VAL A 23 2.10 38.28 10.53
C VAL A 23 1.50 37.96 9.17
N SER A 24 2.05 38.51 8.12
CA SER A 24 1.53 38.36 6.77
C SER A 24 2.59 37.87 5.79
N THR A 25 2.13 37.18 4.77
CA THR A 25 2.92 36.76 3.61
C THR A 25 2.03 36.82 2.38
N ASP A 26 2.62 37.25 1.28
CA ASP A 26 1.91 37.26 -0.01
C ASP A 26 2.01 35.89 -0.70
N GLN A 27 0.88 35.25 -0.85
CA GLN A 27 0.74 34.00 -1.60
C GLN A 27 -0.35 34.15 -2.66
N THR A 28 -0.01 33.82 -3.90
CA THR A 28 -1.00 33.85 -5.00
C THR A 28 -1.70 32.51 -5.08
N LEU A 29 -3.00 32.50 -4.82
CA LEU A 29 -3.85 31.33 -4.92
C LEU A 29 -4.64 31.34 -6.22
N THR A 30 -4.83 30.16 -6.80
CA THR A 30 -5.65 30.00 -8.02
C THR A 30 -7.11 29.80 -7.63
N GLY A 31 -8.01 30.57 -8.22
CA GLY A 31 -9.44 30.44 -7.94
C GLY A 31 -9.98 29.08 -8.37
N GLY A 32 -10.75 28.42 -7.51
CA GLY A 32 -11.33 27.10 -7.74
C GLY A 32 -10.48 25.93 -7.25
N GLU A 33 -9.23 26.16 -6.88
CA GLU A 33 -8.37 25.15 -6.30
C GLU A 33 -8.58 25.02 -4.78
N THR A 34 -8.26 23.87 -4.23
CA THR A 34 -8.28 23.58 -2.79
C THR A 34 -6.85 23.58 -2.26
N TYR A 35 -6.61 24.28 -1.18
CA TYR A 35 -5.31 24.41 -0.55
C TYR A 35 -5.35 23.85 0.86
N TYR A 36 -4.32 23.13 1.26
CA TYR A 36 -4.17 22.65 2.62
C TYR A 36 -3.48 23.71 3.48
N VAL A 37 -4.09 24.08 4.60
CA VAL A 37 -3.55 25.06 5.54
C VAL A 37 -3.27 24.38 6.88
N ASP A 38 -2.01 24.36 7.29
CA ASP A 38 -1.56 23.84 8.57
C ASP A 38 -1.10 25.00 9.45
N MET A 39 -1.81 25.23 10.54
CA MET A 39 -1.58 26.38 11.43
C MET A 39 -1.33 25.91 12.86
N TRP A 40 -0.11 26.12 13.33
CA TRP A 40 0.36 25.74 14.64
C TRP A 40 0.49 26.97 15.53
N TRP A 41 0.01 26.89 16.76
CA TRP A 41 0.23 27.90 17.78
C TRP A 41 0.51 27.22 19.12
N TYR A 42 1.13 27.92 20.05
CA TYR A 42 1.26 27.45 21.42
C TYR A 42 0.75 28.51 22.39
N GLU A 43 0.30 28.08 23.55
CA GLU A 43 -0.15 28.94 24.65
C GLU A 43 0.72 28.65 25.88
N ASN A 44 1.21 29.73 26.53
CA ASN A 44 2.01 29.69 27.75
C ASN A 44 1.21 30.16 28.98
N GLY A 45 -0.11 30.06 28.94
CA GLY A 45 -1.06 30.40 30.01
C GLY A 45 -1.81 31.71 29.75
N GLY A 46 -3.11 31.69 29.97
CA GLY A 46 -4.02 32.81 29.70
C GLY A 46 -5.06 32.44 28.65
N GLY A 47 -5.56 33.39 27.92
CA GLY A 47 -6.46 33.17 26.79
C GLY A 47 -5.74 33.32 25.46
N ALA A 48 -5.77 32.31 24.58
CA ALA A 48 -5.17 32.39 23.26
C ALA A 48 -6.23 32.56 22.18
N VAL A 49 -5.94 33.38 21.18
CA VAL A 49 -6.75 33.52 19.96
C VAL A 49 -5.84 33.49 18.74
N VAL A 50 -6.17 32.60 17.82
CA VAL A 50 -5.52 32.56 16.49
C VAL A 50 -6.59 32.72 15.43
N GLN A 51 -6.33 33.53 14.40
CA GLN A 51 -7.25 33.79 13.31
C GLN A 51 -6.51 33.79 11.98
N LEU A 52 -7.11 33.16 10.97
CA LEU A 52 -6.64 33.20 9.59
C LEU A 52 -7.39 34.30 8.83
N HIS A 53 -6.66 35.20 8.21
CA HIS A 53 -7.20 36.25 7.37
C HIS A 53 -6.65 36.14 5.95
N TRP A 54 -7.44 36.55 4.98
CA TRP A 54 -7.03 36.66 3.59
C TRP A 54 -7.35 38.02 3.01
N ASP A 55 -6.64 38.41 1.97
CA ASP A 55 -6.96 39.59 1.16
C ASP A 55 -7.45 39.15 -0.23
N GLN A 56 -8.73 39.32 -0.50
CA GLN A 56 -9.33 38.97 -1.78
C GLN A 56 -9.41 40.15 -2.78
N THR A 57 -9.45 41.35 -2.30
CA THR A 57 -9.71 42.53 -3.14
C THR A 57 -9.04 43.80 -2.62
N GLY A 58 -7.90 43.68 -1.94
CA GLY A 58 -7.27 44.80 -1.24
C GLY A 58 -7.90 45.14 0.12
N SER A 59 -8.69 44.20 0.67
CA SER A 59 -9.27 44.31 2.01
C SER A 59 -9.06 43.03 2.79
N VAL A 60 -8.25 43.11 3.85
CA VAL A 60 -7.98 41.98 4.74
C VAL A 60 -9.25 41.64 5.52
N ALA A 61 -9.70 40.41 5.40
CA ALA A 61 -10.88 39.89 6.08
C ALA A 61 -10.60 38.51 6.70
N LEU A 62 -11.30 38.20 7.78
CA LEU A 62 -11.29 36.86 8.36
C LEU A 62 -11.77 35.84 7.33
N VAL A 63 -11.04 34.75 7.16
CA VAL A 63 -11.47 33.65 6.32
C VAL A 63 -12.77 33.06 6.88
N PRO A 64 -13.89 33.11 6.12
CA PRO A 64 -15.17 32.62 6.62
C PRO A 64 -15.09 31.09 6.92
N ALA A 65 -15.73 30.67 8.00
CA ALA A 65 -15.79 29.26 8.38
C ALA A 65 -16.39 28.34 7.29
N SER A 66 -17.16 28.93 6.36
CA SER A 66 -17.71 28.19 5.21
C SER A 66 -16.70 27.91 4.08
N THR A 67 -15.50 28.50 4.13
CA THR A 67 -14.46 28.34 3.11
C THR A 67 -13.40 27.31 3.50
N TYR A 68 -13.39 26.85 4.74
CA TYR A 68 -12.50 25.77 5.18
C TYR A 68 -13.31 24.64 5.84
N SER A 69 -12.87 23.44 5.63
CA SER A 69 -13.37 22.27 6.33
C SER A 69 -12.39 21.93 7.46
N THR A 70 -12.91 21.83 8.68
CA THR A 70 -12.15 21.29 9.83
C THR A 70 -12.30 19.78 9.95
N THR A 71 -13.02 19.14 9.03
CA THR A 71 -12.93 17.70 8.92
C THR A 71 -11.51 17.37 8.46
N GLU A 72 -10.73 16.77 9.33
CA GLU A 72 -9.59 15.99 8.88
C GLU A 72 -10.02 15.24 7.62
N PRO A 73 -9.15 15.15 6.59
CA PRO A 73 -9.44 14.26 5.48
C PRO A 73 -9.85 12.94 6.14
N THR A 74 -11.08 12.53 5.91
CA THR A 74 -11.59 11.27 6.48
C THR A 74 -10.53 10.22 6.25
N PRO A 75 -10.08 9.53 7.29
CA PRO A 75 -9.14 8.43 7.11
C PRO A 75 -9.63 7.65 5.91
N VAL A 76 -8.76 7.37 4.95
CA VAL A 76 -9.14 6.52 3.81
C VAL A 76 -9.69 5.28 4.47
N SER A 77 -11.01 5.17 4.51
CA SER A 77 -11.66 4.02 5.12
C SER A 77 -11.10 2.80 4.42
N ALA A 78 -10.77 1.80 5.19
CA ALA A 78 -10.34 0.52 4.66
C ALA A 78 -11.16 0.18 3.40
N PRO A 79 -10.55 -0.33 2.33
CA PRO A 79 -11.13 -0.39 0.99
C PRO A 79 -12.55 -0.94 1.04
N THR A 80 -13.46 -0.16 0.53
CA THR A 80 -14.86 -0.57 0.35
C THR A 80 -15.02 -0.97 -1.11
N GLY A 81 -15.62 -2.10 -1.39
CA GLY A 81 -15.96 -2.52 -2.75
C GLY A 81 -15.32 -3.83 -3.18
N ALA A 82 -14.87 -3.89 -4.43
CA ALA A 82 -14.41 -5.13 -5.06
C ALA A 82 -13.28 -5.84 -4.28
N GLN A 83 -12.32 -5.12 -3.78
CA GLN A 83 -11.18 -5.67 -3.05
C GLN A 83 -11.54 -6.22 -1.66
N THR A 84 -12.43 -5.55 -0.93
CA THR A 84 -12.96 -6.10 0.32
C THR A 84 -13.78 -7.36 0.07
N ASN A 85 -14.53 -7.40 -1.04
CA ASN A 85 -15.26 -8.59 -1.47
C ASN A 85 -14.29 -9.71 -1.85
N LEU A 86 -13.19 -9.40 -2.56
CA LEU A 86 -12.18 -10.36 -2.95
C LEU A 86 -11.48 -10.97 -1.72
N ARG A 87 -11.07 -10.14 -0.75
CA ARG A 87 -10.54 -10.60 0.53
C ARG A 87 -11.53 -11.52 1.25
N THR A 88 -12.79 -11.12 1.37
CA THR A 88 -13.83 -11.90 2.03
C THR A 88 -14.10 -13.21 1.30
N THR A 89 -14.16 -13.19 -0.02
CA THR A 89 -14.37 -14.38 -0.85
C THR A 89 -13.19 -15.34 -0.73
N THR A 90 -11.96 -14.83 -0.80
CA THR A 90 -10.76 -15.65 -0.68
C THR A 90 -10.61 -16.25 0.73
N ARG A 91 -10.98 -15.52 1.77
CA ARG A 91 -11.07 -16.04 3.14
C ARG A 91 -12.13 -17.12 3.31
N GLY A 92 -13.17 -17.12 2.48
CA GLY A 92 -14.18 -18.16 2.43
C GLY A 92 -13.75 -19.43 1.69
N ILE A 93 -12.58 -19.45 1.04
CA ILE A 93 -12.03 -20.65 0.43
C ILE A 93 -11.43 -21.50 1.54
N THR A 94 -11.96 -22.67 1.73
CA THR A 94 -11.45 -23.68 2.68
C THR A 94 -11.10 -24.94 1.92
N HIS A 95 -10.04 -25.60 2.31
CA HIS A 95 -9.59 -26.85 1.76
C HIS A 95 -9.33 -27.85 2.90
N SER A 96 -9.59 -29.10 2.69
CA SER A 96 -9.32 -30.15 3.68
C SER A 96 -8.08 -30.93 3.27
N GLY A 97 -7.05 -30.87 4.09
CA GLY A 97 -5.71 -31.36 3.79
C GLY A 97 -4.96 -30.43 2.82
N ASN A 98 -3.71 -30.71 2.57
CA ASN A 98 -2.88 -29.90 1.66
C ASN A 98 -3.23 -30.19 0.20
N GLY A 99 -3.40 -29.16 -0.62
CA GLY A 99 -3.75 -29.27 -2.04
C GLY A 99 -2.86 -28.43 -2.94
N ILE A 100 -2.37 -29.03 -4.03
CA ILE A 100 -1.59 -28.37 -5.08
C ILE A 100 -2.22 -28.69 -6.42
N TYR A 101 -2.74 -27.67 -7.09
CA TYR A 101 -3.45 -27.78 -8.38
C TYR A 101 -2.80 -26.83 -9.38
N ILE A 102 -1.88 -27.36 -10.20
CA ILE A 102 -1.09 -26.59 -11.18
C ILE A 102 -1.12 -27.28 -12.53
N GLN A 103 -1.39 -26.54 -13.57
CA GLN A 103 -1.32 -26.98 -14.96
C GLN A 103 -0.20 -26.19 -15.68
N GLN A 104 0.74 -26.90 -16.26
CA GLN A 104 1.82 -26.31 -17.06
C GLN A 104 1.49 -26.39 -18.57
N SER A 105 1.84 -25.31 -19.28
CA SER A 105 1.84 -25.27 -20.75
C SER A 105 3.05 -24.43 -21.21
N GLY A 106 4.07 -25.06 -21.76
CA GLY A 106 5.34 -24.47 -22.18
C GLY A 106 6.53 -25.28 -21.69
N ASP A 107 7.72 -24.83 -22.03
CA ASP A 107 8.96 -25.54 -21.74
C ASP A 107 9.74 -24.92 -20.56
N ASN A 108 10.58 -25.73 -19.92
CA ASN A 108 11.53 -25.30 -18.90
C ASN A 108 10.89 -24.55 -17.70
N LEU A 109 9.78 -25.04 -17.17
CA LEU A 109 9.27 -24.61 -15.87
C LEU A 109 10.16 -25.17 -14.76
N ASP A 110 10.67 -24.32 -13.89
CA ASP A 110 11.27 -24.67 -12.62
C ASP A 110 10.25 -24.44 -11.51
N LEU A 111 9.75 -25.52 -10.90
CA LEU A 111 8.66 -25.48 -9.93
C LEU A 111 9.05 -26.19 -8.65
N ASP A 112 9.08 -25.46 -7.54
CA ASP A 112 9.21 -26.00 -6.19
C ASP A 112 8.02 -25.56 -5.33
N VAL A 113 7.27 -26.50 -4.78
CA VAL A 113 6.13 -26.23 -3.88
C VAL A 113 6.27 -27.07 -2.62
N GLN A 114 6.34 -26.41 -1.49
CA GLN A 114 6.46 -27.03 -0.18
C GLN A 114 5.29 -26.58 0.71
N GLN A 115 4.56 -27.52 1.28
CA GLN A 115 3.46 -27.28 2.22
C GLN A 115 3.73 -28.03 3.53
N HIS A 116 3.81 -27.31 4.64
CA HIS A 116 4.00 -27.82 5.99
C HIS A 116 2.90 -27.28 6.90
N GLY A 117 2.12 -28.16 7.48
CA GLY A 117 0.89 -27.87 8.21
C GLY A 117 -0.30 -28.51 7.52
N ASP A 118 -1.50 -28.12 7.90
CA ASP A 118 -2.74 -28.68 7.39
C ASP A 118 -3.54 -27.64 6.58
N ASP A 119 -4.39 -28.13 5.68
CA ASP A 119 -5.37 -27.34 4.94
C ASP A 119 -4.78 -26.22 4.04
N ASN A 120 -3.51 -26.32 3.65
CA ASN A 120 -2.87 -25.38 2.75
C ASN A 120 -3.28 -25.63 1.29
N LEU A 121 -3.51 -24.57 0.52
CA LEU A 121 -3.96 -24.66 -0.86
C LEU A 121 -3.11 -23.80 -1.81
N VAL A 122 -2.66 -24.42 -2.89
CA VAL A 122 -2.08 -23.76 -4.06
C VAL A 122 -2.94 -24.10 -5.27
N ALA A 123 -3.56 -23.11 -5.90
CA ALA A 123 -4.54 -23.29 -6.97
C ALA A 123 -4.62 -22.09 -7.93
N GLY A 124 -5.48 -22.13 -8.91
CA GLY A 124 -5.71 -21.03 -9.85
C GLY A 124 -6.68 -19.97 -9.34
N THR A 125 -6.58 -18.79 -9.92
CA THR A 125 -7.39 -17.61 -9.56
C THR A 125 -8.90 -17.78 -9.79
N GLY A 126 -9.30 -18.77 -10.57
CA GLY A 126 -10.70 -19.17 -10.73
C GLY A 126 -11.28 -20.02 -9.58
N THR A 127 -10.48 -20.32 -8.54
CA THR A 127 -10.92 -21.11 -7.39
C THR A 127 -11.95 -20.35 -6.55
N THR A 128 -12.98 -21.07 -6.14
CA THR A 128 -14.04 -20.57 -5.27
C THR A 128 -14.22 -21.52 -4.07
N SER A 129 -15.02 -21.13 -3.10
CA SER A 129 -15.38 -22.00 -1.96
C SER A 129 -16.11 -23.31 -2.37
N GLN A 130 -16.52 -23.43 -3.61
CA GLN A 130 -17.29 -24.58 -4.14
C GLN A 130 -16.54 -25.37 -5.22
N SER A 131 -15.51 -24.80 -5.82
CA SER A 131 -14.77 -25.42 -6.93
C SER A 131 -13.33 -24.94 -6.94
N ILE A 132 -12.40 -25.88 -7.03
CA ILE A 132 -10.96 -25.60 -7.20
C ILE A 132 -10.65 -25.62 -8.71
N SER A 133 -9.93 -24.61 -9.16
CA SER A 133 -9.35 -24.55 -10.50
C SER A 133 -7.84 -24.65 -10.45
N ASP A 134 -7.26 -25.20 -11.52
CA ASP A 134 -5.79 -25.30 -11.61
C ASP A 134 -5.15 -23.91 -11.80
N ALA A 135 -4.04 -23.65 -11.13
CA ALA A 135 -3.14 -22.56 -11.48
C ALA A 135 -2.50 -22.88 -12.84
N VAL A 136 -2.71 -22.01 -13.81
CA VAL A 136 -2.15 -22.20 -15.15
C VAL A 136 -0.82 -21.45 -15.27
N VAL A 137 0.25 -22.18 -15.51
CA VAL A 137 1.56 -21.62 -15.86
C VAL A 137 1.80 -21.86 -17.34
N SER A 138 1.71 -20.82 -18.14
CA SER A 138 1.85 -20.83 -19.60
C SER A 138 3.03 -19.99 -20.04
N GLY A 139 3.85 -20.56 -20.93
CA GLY A 139 5.07 -19.95 -21.43
C GLY A 139 6.35 -20.64 -20.95
N ASP A 140 7.49 -20.20 -21.45
CA ASP A 140 8.76 -20.86 -21.29
C ASP A 140 9.64 -20.19 -20.22
N TYR A 141 10.52 -20.97 -19.58
CA TYR A 141 11.53 -20.51 -18.63
C TYR A 141 10.94 -19.77 -17.41
N ASN A 142 9.77 -20.16 -16.95
CA ASN A 142 9.20 -19.62 -15.72
C ASN A 142 9.77 -20.34 -14.50
N THR A 143 10.00 -19.61 -13.42
CA THR A 143 10.42 -20.16 -12.11
C THR A 143 9.37 -19.86 -11.07
N VAL A 144 8.92 -20.89 -10.34
CA VAL A 144 7.87 -20.74 -9.30
C VAL A 144 8.34 -21.47 -8.04
N ASN A 145 8.56 -20.70 -6.98
CA ASN A 145 8.93 -21.24 -5.67
C ASN A 145 7.85 -20.85 -4.66
N ILE A 146 7.21 -21.83 -4.05
CA ILE A 146 6.13 -21.64 -3.08
C ILE A 146 6.44 -22.41 -1.81
N THR A 147 6.38 -21.72 -0.68
CA THR A 147 6.51 -22.33 0.64
C THR A 147 5.32 -21.88 1.50
N GLN A 148 4.56 -22.84 2.02
CA GLN A 148 3.50 -22.61 3.00
C GLN A 148 3.87 -23.39 4.27
N GLY A 149 4.24 -22.65 5.34
CA GLY A 149 4.89 -23.22 6.51
C GLY A 149 6.32 -23.71 6.24
N SER A 150 6.96 -24.31 7.24
CA SER A 150 8.24 -24.98 7.10
C SER A 150 8.32 -26.20 8.03
N VAL A 151 9.36 -27.01 7.88
CA VAL A 151 9.60 -28.20 8.73
C VAL A 151 9.63 -27.86 10.23
N THR A 152 10.04 -26.66 10.58
CA THR A 152 10.13 -26.21 11.97
C THR A 152 8.96 -25.33 12.39
N ASN A 153 8.21 -24.80 11.46
CA ASN A 153 7.09 -23.87 11.68
C ASN A 153 5.93 -24.26 10.76
N SER A 154 5.11 -25.22 11.20
CA SER A 154 3.87 -25.56 10.48
C SER A 154 2.92 -24.37 10.50
N SER A 155 2.27 -24.11 9.38
CA SER A 155 1.31 -23.04 9.20
C SER A 155 0.11 -23.58 8.43
N ASP A 156 -1.07 -23.36 8.95
CA ASP A 156 -2.28 -24.00 8.46
C ASP A 156 -3.17 -23.02 7.67
N ASP A 157 -4.05 -23.56 6.84
CA ASP A 157 -5.09 -22.81 6.13
C ASP A 157 -4.55 -21.63 5.28
N ASN A 158 -3.37 -21.76 4.68
CA ASN A 158 -2.86 -20.78 3.75
C ASN A 158 -3.37 -21.04 2.33
N VAL A 159 -3.79 -19.99 1.65
CA VAL A 159 -4.29 -20.07 0.27
C VAL A 159 -3.48 -19.14 -0.63
N LEU A 160 -2.86 -19.73 -1.64
CA LEU A 160 -2.26 -19.03 -2.76
C LEU A 160 -3.01 -19.38 -4.04
N LEU A 161 -3.58 -18.38 -4.67
CA LEU A 161 -4.17 -18.49 -6.00
C LEU A 161 -3.29 -17.73 -6.98
N PHE A 162 -2.96 -18.34 -8.13
CA PHE A 162 -2.13 -17.65 -9.11
C PHE A 162 -2.34 -18.13 -10.54
N GLY A 163 -1.83 -17.35 -11.48
CA GLY A 163 -1.64 -17.73 -12.86
C GLY A 163 -0.39 -17.04 -13.41
N ILE A 164 0.25 -17.63 -14.40
CA ILE A 164 1.36 -17.03 -15.14
C ILE A 164 1.11 -17.26 -16.63
N ASN A 165 1.13 -16.16 -17.39
CA ASN A 165 1.01 -16.23 -18.85
C ASN A 165 2.11 -15.36 -19.48
N GLY A 166 3.20 -15.99 -19.86
CA GLY A 166 4.38 -15.33 -20.45
C GLY A 166 5.68 -16.06 -20.10
N ASN A 167 6.78 -15.54 -20.56
CA ASN A 167 8.06 -16.21 -20.46
C ASN A 167 8.98 -15.54 -19.45
N HIS A 168 9.90 -16.32 -18.88
CA HIS A 168 10.95 -15.82 -17.98
C HIS A 168 10.43 -15.11 -16.74
N ASN A 169 9.25 -15.44 -16.27
CA ASN A 169 8.74 -14.89 -15.01
C ASN A 169 9.31 -15.68 -13.82
N SER A 170 9.58 -14.98 -12.73
CA SER A 170 10.01 -15.56 -11.47
C SER A 170 9.02 -15.18 -10.36
N MET A 171 8.43 -16.16 -9.72
CA MET A 171 7.53 -15.96 -8.57
C MET A 171 8.05 -16.72 -7.36
N THR A 172 8.23 -16.03 -6.25
CA THR A 172 8.59 -16.63 -4.96
C THR A 172 7.58 -16.19 -3.91
N VAL A 173 6.87 -17.12 -3.32
CA VAL A 173 5.87 -16.87 -2.28
C VAL A 173 6.20 -17.68 -1.04
N SER A 174 6.28 -17.01 0.10
CA SER A 174 6.43 -17.64 1.41
C SER A 174 5.28 -17.19 2.32
N GLN A 175 4.46 -18.12 2.76
CA GLN A 175 3.36 -17.91 3.69
C GLN A 175 3.59 -18.77 4.93
N GLY A 176 3.62 -18.14 6.11
CA GLY A 176 3.66 -18.85 7.38
C GLY A 176 5.01 -19.48 7.75
N ASP A 177 6.12 -19.03 7.19
CA ASP A 177 7.46 -19.58 7.51
C ASP A 177 8.14 -18.84 8.69
N ALA A 178 7.38 -18.47 9.71
CA ALA A 178 7.92 -17.83 10.91
C ALA A 178 7.53 -18.58 12.17
N SER A 179 8.39 -18.55 13.18
CA SER A 179 8.13 -19.24 14.45
C SER A 179 6.91 -18.63 15.15
N GLY A 180 5.90 -19.45 15.41
CA GLY A 180 4.63 -19.05 16.05
C GLY A 180 3.59 -18.52 15.07
N ASP A 181 3.81 -18.69 13.78
CA ASP A 181 2.80 -18.38 12.78
C ASP A 181 1.55 -19.26 12.93
N THR A 182 0.39 -18.66 12.79
CA THR A 182 -0.91 -19.34 12.93
C THR A 182 -1.60 -19.62 11.58
N GLY A 183 -0.97 -19.20 10.48
CA GLY A 183 -1.51 -19.39 9.14
C GLY A 183 -2.67 -18.45 8.78
N GLY A 184 -3.53 -18.92 7.90
CA GLY A 184 -4.66 -18.16 7.40
C GLY A 184 -4.29 -17.10 6.36
N HIS A 185 -3.08 -17.14 5.81
CA HIS A 185 -2.64 -16.19 4.80
C HIS A 185 -3.35 -16.41 3.47
N ARG A 186 -3.61 -15.33 2.77
CA ARG A 186 -4.29 -15.32 1.48
C ARG A 186 -3.52 -14.47 0.48
N ALA A 187 -3.26 -15.01 -0.70
CA ALA A 187 -2.71 -14.25 -1.80
C ALA A 187 -3.39 -14.62 -3.12
N ILE A 188 -3.55 -13.64 -3.99
CA ILE A 188 -3.95 -13.82 -5.38
C ILE A 188 -2.91 -13.11 -6.22
N ILE A 189 -2.30 -13.80 -7.15
CA ILE A 189 -1.27 -13.25 -8.02
C ILE A 189 -1.61 -13.66 -9.46
N ASP A 190 -1.75 -12.70 -10.32
CA ASP A 190 -2.05 -12.86 -11.72
C ASP A 190 -0.94 -12.19 -12.53
N ILE A 191 -0.17 -12.91 -13.29
CA ILE A 191 0.93 -12.35 -14.07
C ILE A 191 0.67 -12.59 -15.56
N THR A 192 0.64 -11.53 -16.34
CA THR A 192 0.66 -11.61 -17.80
C THR A 192 1.82 -10.77 -18.32
N GLY A 193 2.63 -11.30 -19.20
CA GLY A 193 3.84 -10.68 -19.69
C GLY A 193 5.10 -11.45 -19.34
N GLY A 194 6.26 -10.94 -19.66
CA GLY A 194 7.53 -11.64 -19.46
C GLY A 194 8.52 -10.91 -18.58
N TYR A 195 9.50 -11.64 -18.07
CA TYR A 195 10.59 -11.12 -17.24
C TYR A 195 10.12 -10.42 -15.94
N ASN A 196 8.94 -10.77 -15.44
CA ASN A 196 8.47 -10.23 -14.16
C ASN A 196 9.06 -11.03 -12.99
N SER A 197 9.43 -10.34 -11.92
CA SER A 197 9.95 -10.93 -10.70
C SER A 197 9.09 -10.55 -9.51
N ILE A 198 8.36 -11.50 -8.94
CA ILE A 198 7.43 -11.29 -7.83
C ILE A 198 7.91 -12.03 -6.59
N GLY A 199 8.12 -11.30 -5.52
CA GLY A 199 8.41 -11.81 -4.19
C GLY A 199 7.33 -11.42 -3.19
N LEU A 200 6.72 -12.38 -2.51
CA LEU A 200 5.74 -12.15 -1.45
C LEU A 200 6.10 -12.96 -0.21
N THR A 201 6.20 -12.29 0.91
CA THR A 201 6.37 -12.93 2.22
C THR A 201 5.24 -12.50 3.15
N GLN A 202 4.53 -13.47 3.71
CA GLN A 202 3.43 -13.26 4.65
C GLN A 202 3.65 -14.13 5.88
N TYR A 203 3.68 -13.53 7.07
CA TYR A 203 3.70 -14.29 8.32
C TYR A 203 3.07 -13.51 9.48
N ASN A 204 2.52 -14.26 10.42
CA ASN A 204 2.01 -13.79 11.70
C ASN A 204 2.98 -14.11 12.84
N LEU A 205 3.15 -13.18 13.77
CA LEU A 205 3.83 -13.47 15.05
C LEU A 205 2.80 -13.36 16.16
N GLY A 206 1.93 -14.36 16.32
CA GLY A 206 0.94 -14.40 17.38
C GLY A 206 -0.50 -14.51 16.86
N PHE A 207 -1.43 -13.79 17.48
CA PHE A 207 -2.87 -13.89 17.17
C PHE A 207 -3.25 -12.97 16.02
N GLY A 208 -3.79 -13.52 14.94
CA GLY A 208 -4.26 -12.75 13.79
C GLY A 208 -5.05 -13.61 12.81
N THR A 209 -5.74 -13.00 11.87
CA THR A 209 -6.57 -13.67 10.87
C THR A 209 -5.81 -13.96 9.56
N GLY A 210 -4.50 -13.84 9.56
CA GLY A 210 -3.65 -13.97 8.38
C GLY A 210 -3.58 -12.69 7.54
N GLN A 211 -2.56 -12.62 6.72
CA GLN A 211 -2.31 -11.51 5.80
C GLN A 211 -3.13 -11.66 4.52
N PHE A 212 -3.35 -10.56 3.81
CA PHE A 212 -3.91 -10.59 2.47
C PHE A 212 -2.99 -9.84 1.50
N ALA A 213 -2.90 -10.32 0.28
CA ALA A 213 -2.27 -9.64 -0.85
C ALA A 213 -3.28 -9.56 -2.03
N ASP A 214 -2.87 -9.24 -3.20
CA ASP A 214 -3.61 -9.36 -4.46
C ASP A 214 -2.57 -9.39 -5.59
N ILE A 215 -1.93 -8.41 -6.00
CA ILE A 215 -0.75 -8.16 -6.86
C ILE A 215 -1.08 -7.89 -8.34
N ASN A 216 -1.55 -8.69 -9.16
CA ASN A 216 -1.86 -8.61 -10.61
C ASN A 216 -0.62 -8.49 -11.55
N VAL A 217 -0.22 -7.56 -12.21
CA VAL A 217 0.95 -7.19 -13.05
C VAL A 217 0.61 -6.78 -14.50
N ASN A 218 0.33 -7.65 -15.45
CA ASN A 218 0.02 -7.36 -16.87
C ASN A 218 1.01 -6.39 -17.57
N GLY A 219 2.26 -6.74 -17.63
CA GLY A 219 3.35 -6.00 -18.29
C GLY A 219 4.64 -6.79 -18.25
N ASN A 220 5.75 -6.18 -18.64
CA ASN A 220 7.04 -6.85 -18.67
C ASN A 220 8.06 -6.18 -17.77
N ASP A 221 9.10 -6.92 -17.38
CA ASP A 221 10.26 -6.39 -16.68
C ASP A 221 9.90 -5.70 -15.34
N ASN A 222 8.82 -6.15 -14.69
CA ASN A 222 8.41 -5.60 -13.40
C ASN A 222 9.02 -6.37 -12.24
N THR A 223 9.41 -5.66 -11.20
CA THR A 223 9.89 -6.25 -9.95
C THR A 223 9.00 -5.81 -8.80
N VAL A 224 8.39 -6.77 -8.10
CA VAL A 224 7.59 -6.56 -6.90
C VAL A 224 8.19 -7.37 -5.76
N SER A 225 8.50 -6.71 -4.66
CA SER A 225 8.91 -7.38 -3.41
C SER A 225 8.06 -6.87 -2.25
N SER A 226 7.23 -7.74 -1.70
CA SER A 226 6.30 -7.39 -0.62
C SER A 226 6.53 -8.25 0.60
N ALA A 227 6.58 -7.62 1.77
CA ALA A 227 6.61 -8.29 3.05
C ALA A 227 5.48 -7.79 3.94
N GLN A 228 4.64 -8.71 4.41
CA GLN A 228 3.54 -8.46 5.35
C GLN A 228 3.78 -9.28 6.61
N ARG A 229 3.90 -8.62 7.74
CA ARG A 229 4.33 -9.24 8.99
C ARG A 229 3.40 -8.89 10.13
N GLU A 230 3.21 -9.84 11.06
CA GLU A 230 2.39 -9.74 12.27
C GLU A 230 0.89 -9.79 11.98
N THR A 231 0.09 -8.76 12.25
CA THR A 231 -1.38 -8.88 12.21
C THR A 231 -1.99 -8.21 10.99
N ASP A 232 -3.00 -8.83 10.41
CA ASP A 232 -4.01 -8.28 9.49
C ASP A 232 -3.54 -7.19 8.49
N LYS A 233 -2.46 -7.44 7.76
CA LYS A 233 -2.06 -6.55 6.66
C LYS A 233 -2.91 -6.82 5.42
N MET A 234 -3.17 -5.78 4.66
CA MET A 234 -3.69 -5.85 3.30
C MET A 234 -2.65 -5.24 2.35
N LEU A 235 -2.74 -5.45 1.07
CA LEU A 235 -1.80 -4.86 0.13
C LEU A 235 -2.51 -4.42 -1.15
N PHE A 236 -2.84 -5.19 -2.07
CA PHE A 236 -3.20 -5.01 -3.49
C PHE A 236 -1.93 -4.70 -4.32
N VAL A 237 -1.87 -4.09 -5.37
CA VAL A 237 -0.76 -3.53 -6.14
C VAL A 237 -1.19 -3.11 -7.55
N ASP A 238 -1.62 -3.94 -8.44
CA ASP A 238 -2.03 -3.81 -9.85
C ASP A 238 -0.89 -3.50 -10.82
N ILE A 239 -0.16 -2.86 -11.23
CA ILE A 239 0.97 -2.51 -12.15
C ILE A 239 0.55 -2.10 -13.58
N ASN A 240 -0.02 -2.93 -14.40
CA ASN A 240 -0.47 -2.69 -15.78
C ASN A 240 0.47 -1.81 -16.63
N GLY A 241 1.75 -2.08 -16.58
CA GLY A 241 2.82 -1.38 -17.31
C GLY A 241 4.12 -2.16 -17.21
N SER A 242 5.20 -1.57 -17.67
CA SER A 242 6.52 -2.22 -17.70
C SER A 242 7.57 -1.44 -16.93
N ASP A 243 8.68 -2.11 -16.63
CA ASP A 243 9.88 -1.51 -16.03
C ASP A 243 9.62 -0.89 -14.64
N ASN A 244 8.67 -1.43 -13.87
CA ASN A 244 8.38 -0.95 -12.53
C ASN A 244 9.20 -1.68 -11.47
N SER A 245 9.57 -0.96 -10.42
CA SER A 245 10.19 -1.51 -9.22
C SER A 245 9.42 -1.09 -7.98
N LEU A 246 8.77 -2.05 -7.33
CA LEU A 246 8.00 -1.86 -6.11
C LEU A 246 8.58 -2.66 -4.96
N THR A 247 8.82 -1.99 -3.85
CA THR A 247 9.16 -2.65 -2.59
C THR A 247 8.22 -2.17 -1.49
N THR A 248 7.57 -3.10 -0.78
CA THR A 248 6.71 -2.78 0.34
C THR A 248 7.07 -3.59 1.58
N ASN A 249 6.95 -2.96 2.74
CA ASN A 249 7.17 -3.60 4.01
C ASN A 249 6.12 -3.12 5.02
N GLN A 250 5.16 -3.97 5.33
CA GLN A 250 4.13 -3.74 6.35
C GLN A 250 4.44 -4.62 7.56
N LYS A 251 4.68 -4.02 8.71
CA LYS A 251 5.07 -4.75 9.93
C LYS A 251 4.46 -4.15 11.19
N ASP A 252 4.71 -4.80 12.31
CA ASP A 252 4.21 -4.46 13.65
C ASP A 252 2.68 -4.66 13.78
N SER A 253 2.09 -4.31 14.92
CA SER A 253 0.74 -4.73 15.28
C SER A 253 -0.38 -3.88 14.66
N GLY A 254 -0.10 -2.75 14.02
CA GLY A 254 -1.10 -1.95 13.31
C GLY A 254 -1.71 -2.70 12.12
N GLN A 255 -2.98 -2.46 11.84
CA GLN A 255 -3.63 -2.96 10.64
C GLN A 255 -3.27 -2.05 9.48
N HIS A 256 -2.22 -2.40 8.75
CA HIS A 256 -1.76 -1.59 7.64
C HIS A 256 -2.47 -1.99 6.35
N PHE A 257 -2.90 -0.98 5.65
CA PHE A 257 -3.48 -1.09 4.32
C PHE A 257 -2.54 -0.41 3.31
N LEU A 258 -2.65 -0.73 2.04
CA LEU A 258 -1.90 -0.06 0.98
C LEU A 258 -2.82 0.17 -0.23
N ASP A 259 -2.64 -0.12 -1.37
CA ASP A 259 -3.37 -0.11 -2.63
C ASP A 259 -2.34 0.01 -3.77
N ILE A 260 -1.86 0.97 -4.26
CA ILE A 260 -0.80 1.29 -5.22
C ILE A 260 -1.34 1.48 -6.66
N THR A 261 -1.45 0.83 -7.60
CA THR A 261 -1.62 0.90 -9.06
C THR A 261 -0.29 1.10 -9.78
N LEU A 262 0.25 1.81 -10.42
CA LEU A 262 1.57 2.16 -10.97
C LEU A 262 1.51 2.73 -12.42
N GLY A 263 1.54 2.00 -13.47
CA GLY A 263 1.83 2.44 -14.85
C GLY A 263 3.21 1.94 -15.30
N SER A 264 4.01 2.74 -15.96
CA SER A 264 5.34 2.31 -16.45
C SER A 264 6.49 3.13 -15.88
N ASP A 265 7.67 2.51 -15.77
CA ASP A 265 8.91 3.16 -15.32
C ASP A 265 8.84 3.75 -13.89
N GLN A 266 8.03 3.18 -13.01
CA GLN A 266 7.85 3.69 -11.65
C GLN A 266 8.78 2.98 -10.66
N THR A 267 9.32 3.73 -9.72
CA THR A 267 10.07 3.18 -8.58
C THR A 267 9.39 3.58 -7.28
N VAL A 268 8.84 2.62 -6.56
CA VAL A 268 8.07 2.88 -5.33
C VAL A 268 8.64 2.06 -4.18
N SER A 269 8.86 2.73 -3.05
CA SER A 269 9.24 2.08 -1.80
C SER A 269 8.32 2.55 -0.67
N VAL A 270 7.62 1.61 -0.04
CA VAL A 270 6.71 1.93 1.08
C VAL A 270 7.06 1.10 2.29
N THR A 271 7.16 1.78 3.43
CA THR A 271 7.25 1.14 4.74
C THR A 271 6.10 1.65 5.61
N GLN A 272 5.32 0.72 6.15
CA GLN A 272 4.29 0.99 7.15
C GLN A 272 4.63 0.18 8.40
N GLU A 273 4.87 0.85 9.50
CA GLU A 273 5.28 0.23 10.76
C GLU A 273 4.71 0.97 11.97
N GLY A 274 4.64 0.30 13.11
CA GLY A 274 4.11 0.84 14.35
C GLY A 274 2.77 0.21 14.74
N THR A 275 2.16 0.75 15.78
CA THR A 275 0.91 0.24 16.35
C THR A 275 -0.33 0.95 15.83
N GLY A 276 -0.18 2.08 15.14
CA GLY A 276 -1.25 2.78 14.44
C GLY A 276 -1.68 2.05 13.16
N ASP A 277 -2.93 2.25 12.77
CA ASP A 277 -3.46 1.71 11.53
C ASP A 277 -3.11 2.65 10.38
N HIS A 278 -2.18 2.25 9.53
CA HIS A 278 -1.72 3.12 8.45
C HIS A 278 -2.39 2.76 7.13
N ALA A 279 -2.86 3.77 6.43
CA ALA A 279 -3.39 3.64 5.10
C ALA A 279 -2.54 4.40 4.08
N ALA A 280 -2.45 3.87 2.87
CA ALA A 280 -1.87 4.56 1.73
C ALA A 280 -2.65 4.16 0.46
N THR A 281 -2.80 5.10 -0.45
CA THR A 281 -3.23 4.87 -1.83
C THR A 281 -2.24 5.62 -2.68
N ILE A 282 -1.71 5.07 -3.74
CA ILE A 282 -0.57 5.69 -4.42
C ILE A 282 -0.88 5.93 -5.87
N ASP A 283 -1.34 5.34 -6.75
CA ASP A 283 -1.75 5.56 -8.14
C ASP A 283 -0.71 6.26 -9.00
N LEU A 284 0.39 5.99 -9.20
CA LEU A 284 1.37 6.61 -10.13
C LEU A 284 0.95 6.47 -11.58
N SER A 285 1.29 7.00 -12.56
CA SER A 285 1.01 6.77 -13.98
C SER A 285 1.89 7.64 -14.88
N GLY A 286 1.92 7.43 -16.17
CA GLY A 286 2.69 8.23 -17.11
C GLY A 286 4.19 7.94 -17.09
N TYR A 287 5.02 8.98 -17.12
CA TYR A 287 6.48 8.82 -17.19
C TYR A 287 7.12 8.55 -15.84
N SER A 288 8.39 8.11 -15.86
CA SER A 288 9.20 7.72 -14.72
C SER A 288 9.08 8.65 -13.51
N SER A 289 8.81 8.07 -12.36
CA SER A 289 8.89 8.76 -11.08
C SER A 289 9.39 7.84 -9.96
N THR A 290 9.88 8.44 -8.89
CA THR A 290 10.31 7.71 -7.71
C THR A 290 9.53 8.22 -6.49
N LEU A 291 8.90 7.29 -5.76
CA LEU A 291 8.20 7.59 -4.51
C LEU A 291 8.78 6.77 -3.35
N GLN A 292 9.08 7.44 -2.27
CA GLN A 292 9.43 6.82 -0.99
C GLN A 292 8.43 7.28 0.07
N LEU A 293 7.67 6.35 0.64
CA LEU A 293 6.74 6.62 1.74
C LEU A 293 7.15 5.83 2.97
N ASN A 294 7.29 6.51 4.09
CA ASN A 294 7.56 5.90 5.38
C ASN A 294 6.52 6.39 6.40
N GLN A 295 5.66 5.51 6.86
CA GLN A 295 4.68 5.72 7.92
C GLN A 295 5.11 4.91 9.14
N ASN A 296 5.47 5.60 10.22
CA ASN A 296 5.95 4.95 11.45
C ASN A 296 5.40 5.69 12.66
N SER A 297 4.34 5.18 13.24
CA SER A 297 3.67 5.83 14.37
C SER A 297 2.86 4.87 15.22
N SER A 298 2.55 5.29 16.44
CA SER A 298 1.53 4.68 17.27
C SER A 298 0.11 5.22 17.03
N THR A 299 -0.02 6.22 16.17
CA THR A 299 -1.30 6.81 15.75
C THR A 299 -1.54 6.53 14.26
N ASP A 300 -2.80 6.48 13.88
CA ASP A 300 -3.20 6.23 12.50
C ASP A 300 -2.68 7.31 11.55
N GLN A 301 -2.14 6.89 10.44
CA GLN A 301 -1.60 7.78 9.42
C GLN A 301 -2.21 7.47 8.06
N ASN A 302 -2.61 8.51 7.36
CA ASN A 302 -3.12 8.43 6.00
C ASN A 302 -2.19 9.13 5.02
N TYR A 303 -2.05 8.54 3.86
CA TYR A 303 -1.37 9.16 2.74
C TYR A 303 -2.07 8.79 1.43
N VAL A 304 -2.46 9.78 0.68
CA VAL A 304 -3.02 9.61 -0.65
C VAL A 304 -2.21 10.46 -1.62
N ILE A 305 -1.64 9.83 -2.61
CA ILE A 305 -0.99 10.53 -3.71
C ILE A 305 -1.58 10.01 -5.03
N ASN A 306 -1.86 10.91 -5.91
CA ASN A 306 -2.12 10.64 -7.31
C ASN A 306 -1.08 11.45 -8.10
N GLN A 307 0.04 10.80 -8.40
CA GLN A 307 1.14 11.45 -9.12
C GLN A 307 1.11 10.99 -10.57
N ASN A 308 0.78 11.88 -11.49
CA ASN A 308 0.82 11.61 -12.91
C ASN A 308 1.91 12.47 -13.59
N CYS A 309 3.00 11.82 -13.94
CA CYS A 309 4.10 12.48 -14.60
C CYS A 309 3.84 12.63 -16.11
N LEU A 310 3.63 13.86 -16.57
CA LEU A 310 3.39 14.19 -17.98
C LEU A 310 4.66 14.59 -18.73
N ASN A 311 5.81 14.62 -18.07
CA ASN A 311 7.07 15.02 -18.65
C ASN A 311 7.92 13.78 -19.00
N ALA A 312 8.29 13.64 -20.26
CA ALA A 312 9.12 12.53 -20.74
C ALA A 312 10.51 12.42 -20.08
N ASN A 313 10.99 13.46 -19.40
CA ASN A 313 12.20 13.38 -18.59
C ASN A 313 11.98 12.85 -17.16
N GLY A 314 10.75 12.46 -16.84
CA GLY A 314 10.36 12.02 -15.51
C GLY A 314 10.02 13.15 -14.54
N CYS A 315 9.45 12.79 -13.38
CA CYS A 315 9.06 13.74 -12.32
C CYS A 315 10.04 13.78 -11.13
N GLY A 316 11.13 13.02 -11.18
CA GLY A 316 12.10 13.00 -10.09
C GLY A 316 11.63 12.15 -8.89
N THR A 317 12.09 12.50 -7.70
CA THR A 317 11.87 11.73 -6.46
C THR A 317 11.01 12.52 -5.49
N THR A 318 9.96 11.88 -4.99
CA THR A 318 9.15 12.34 -3.85
C THR A 318 9.46 11.47 -2.64
N THR A 319 9.73 12.09 -1.50
CA THR A 319 9.94 11.37 -0.23
C THR A 319 8.99 11.93 0.83
N VAL A 320 8.23 11.05 1.46
CA VAL A 320 7.28 11.37 2.52
C VAL A 320 7.60 10.54 3.76
N ASN A 321 7.74 11.22 4.89
CA ASN A 321 7.93 10.58 6.18
C ASN A 321 6.86 11.07 7.15
N GLN A 322 6.11 10.16 7.72
CA GLN A 322 5.08 10.39 8.74
C GLN A 322 5.49 9.62 10.02
N TYR A 323 5.53 10.33 11.15
CA TYR A 323 5.98 9.80 12.44
C TYR A 323 4.96 10.04 13.55
#